data_39628475afc00ba33094bf6c533ac24e
#
_entry.id   39628475afc00ba33094bf6c533ac24e
#
_cell.length_a   1.000
_cell.length_b   1.000
_cell.length_c   1.000
_cell.angle_alpha   90.00
_cell.angle_beta   90.00
_cell.angle_gamma   90.00
#
_symmetry.space_group_name_H-M   'P 1'
#
loop_
_entity.id
_entity.type
_entity.pdbx_description
1 polymer ?
#
loop_
_entity_poly.entity_id
_entity_poly.type
_entity_poly.pdbx_seq_one_letter_code
_entity_poly.pdbx_strand_id
1 'polypeptide(L)'
;MIVIAHDIRSLHNVGSIFRNAAAFGVEKLWCTGYTAVPPRKEIAKVSLGAEDMVPWEQGDIVDVIAKLRGDGWRVIGLETGEGAVDIASVAHDRIALVLGNEVDGIDAATRALLDGIVEIPMHKKRSLNVSVASGIAMHMLQRK
;
A
#
# COMPACT_ATOMS: atom_id res chain seq x y z
N MET A 1 -3.53 -10.10 -4.42
CA MET A 1 -2.67 -9.02 -3.89
C MET A 1 -3.21 -8.55 -2.55
N ILE A 2 -2.32 -8.26 -1.61
CA ILE A 2 -2.62 -7.60 -0.34
C ILE A 2 -1.98 -6.22 -0.35
N VAL A 3 -2.60 -5.25 0.34
CA VAL A 3 -2.04 -3.90 0.49
C VAL A 3 -1.94 -3.57 1.98
N ILE A 4 -0.86 -2.92 2.37
CA ILE A 4 -0.62 -2.44 3.74
C ILE A 4 -0.48 -0.92 3.68
N ALA A 5 -1.42 -0.20 4.27
CA ALA A 5 -1.38 1.25 4.40
C ALA A 5 -0.76 1.59 5.76
N HIS A 6 0.52 1.99 5.75
CA HIS A 6 1.30 2.22 6.97
C HIS A 6 1.54 3.71 7.21
N ASP A 7 1.10 4.19 8.36
CA ASP A 7 1.25 5.59 8.78
C ASP A 7 0.71 6.60 7.76
N ILE A 8 -0.44 6.30 7.16
CA ILE A 8 -1.09 7.23 6.25
C ILE A 8 -1.80 8.32 7.07
N ARG A 9 -1.35 9.57 6.91
CA ARG A 9 -1.84 10.72 7.68
C ARG A 9 -3.23 11.18 7.26
N SER A 10 -3.43 11.30 5.96
CA SER A 10 -4.64 11.88 5.39
C SER A 10 -5.76 10.88 5.32
N LEU A 11 -6.90 11.19 5.94
CA LEU A 11 -8.11 10.40 5.83
C LEU A 11 -8.62 10.35 4.39
N HIS A 12 -8.41 11.42 3.64
CA HIS A 12 -8.70 11.47 2.20
C HIS A 12 -7.89 10.42 1.44
N ASN A 13 -6.59 10.33 1.71
CA ASN A 13 -5.73 9.31 1.10
C ASN A 13 -6.17 7.89 1.49
N VAL A 14 -6.55 7.67 2.74
CA VAL A 14 -7.09 6.38 3.18
C VAL A 14 -8.33 6.01 2.38
N GLY A 15 -9.27 6.93 2.23
CA GLY A 15 -10.47 6.72 1.42
C GLY A 15 -10.15 6.38 -0.03
N SER A 16 -9.19 7.09 -0.63
CA SER A 16 -8.73 6.83 -2.00
C SER A 16 -8.06 5.47 -2.13
N ILE A 17 -7.29 5.05 -1.13
CA ILE A 17 -6.65 3.73 -1.10
C ILE A 17 -7.70 2.62 -1.05
N PHE A 18 -8.75 2.76 -0.22
CA PHE A 18 -9.87 1.83 -0.21
C PHE A 18 -10.55 1.74 -1.57
N ARG A 19 -10.79 2.89 -2.20
CA ARG A 19 -11.43 2.95 -3.52
C ARG A 19 -10.57 2.26 -4.59
N ASN A 20 -9.28 2.52 -4.61
CA ASN A 20 -8.33 1.85 -5.50
C ASN A 20 -8.32 0.33 -5.25
N ALA A 21 -8.29 -0.06 -3.98
CA ALA A 21 -8.27 -1.47 -3.59
C ALA A 21 -9.52 -2.22 -4.09
N ALA A 22 -10.69 -1.60 -3.96
CA ALA A 22 -11.92 -2.17 -4.49
C ALA A 22 -11.90 -2.25 -6.02
N ALA A 23 -11.44 -1.17 -6.68
CA ALA A 23 -11.39 -1.11 -8.14
C ALA A 23 -10.45 -2.17 -8.74
N PHE A 24 -9.34 -2.45 -8.10
CA PHE A 24 -8.32 -3.37 -8.62
C PHE A 24 -8.32 -4.75 -7.95
N GLY A 25 -9.37 -5.10 -7.19
CA GLY A 25 -9.54 -6.44 -6.66
C GLY A 25 -8.50 -6.85 -5.61
N VAL A 26 -8.09 -5.92 -4.75
CA VAL A 26 -7.22 -6.22 -3.62
C VAL A 26 -7.96 -7.17 -2.67
N GLU A 27 -7.31 -8.25 -2.27
CA GLU A 27 -7.92 -9.28 -1.42
C GLU A 27 -8.13 -8.82 0.01
N LYS A 28 -7.20 -8.00 0.50
CA LYS A 28 -7.25 -7.46 1.86
C LYS A 28 -6.41 -6.20 1.99
N LEU A 29 -6.89 -5.25 2.77
CA LEU A 29 -6.18 -4.03 3.14
C LEU A 29 -5.85 -4.08 4.64
N TRP A 30 -4.57 -3.96 4.97
CA TRP A 30 -4.13 -3.77 6.35
C TRP A 30 -3.89 -2.29 6.61
N CYS A 31 -4.42 -1.81 7.73
CA CYS A 31 -4.17 -0.44 8.20
C CYS A 31 -3.27 -0.52 9.43
N THR A 32 -2.02 -0.09 9.28
CA THR A 32 -0.99 -0.21 10.32
C THR A 32 -0.50 1.16 10.78
N GLY A 33 0.17 1.18 11.92
CA GLY A 33 0.57 2.42 12.55
C GLY A 33 -0.64 3.28 12.92
N TYR A 34 -0.54 4.60 12.69
CA TYR A 34 -1.63 5.52 13.00
C TYR A 34 -2.62 5.73 11.83
N THR A 35 -2.57 4.90 10.80
CA THR A 35 -3.53 4.97 9.69
C THR A 35 -4.97 4.90 10.22
N ALA A 36 -5.77 5.91 9.90
CA ALA A 36 -7.17 5.94 10.31
C ALA A 36 -7.97 4.84 9.60
N VAL A 37 -9.01 4.37 10.28
CA VAL A 37 -9.85 3.27 9.78
C VAL A 37 -11.32 3.65 9.77
N PRO A 38 -12.14 2.99 8.95
CA PRO A 38 -13.60 3.14 9.02
C PRO A 38 -14.14 2.78 10.42
N PRO A 39 -15.29 3.33 10.88
CA PRO A 39 -16.11 4.29 10.14
C PRO A 39 -15.66 5.74 10.43
N ARG A 40 -15.37 6.47 9.40
CA ARG A 40 -15.06 7.91 9.45
C ARG A 40 -15.69 8.59 8.24
N LYS A 41 -16.40 9.69 8.45
CA LYS A 41 -17.07 10.43 7.36
C LYS A 41 -16.08 10.94 6.31
N GLU A 42 -14.87 11.33 6.74
CA GLU A 42 -13.82 11.81 5.85
C GLU A 42 -13.31 10.71 4.92
N ILE A 43 -13.27 9.47 5.40
CA ILE A 43 -12.93 8.29 4.59
C ILE A 43 -14.09 7.97 3.65
N ALA A 44 -15.31 7.87 4.17
CA ALA A 44 -16.50 7.50 3.40
C ALA A 44 -16.79 8.47 2.26
N LYS A 45 -16.51 9.76 2.46
CA LYS A 45 -16.70 10.80 1.44
C LYS A 45 -15.87 10.53 0.16
N VAL A 46 -14.73 9.89 0.29
CA VAL A 46 -13.80 9.60 -0.82
C VAL A 46 -13.90 8.14 -1.27
N SER A 47 -14.04 7.22 -0.34
CA SER A 47 -14.09 5.78 -0.64
C SER A 47 -15.37 5.37 -1.38
N LEU A 48 -16.47 6.11 -1.17
CA LEU A 48 -17.78 5.88 -1.82
C LEU A 48 -18.26 4.43 -1.66
N GLY A 49 -18.17 3.90 -0.43
CA GLY A 49 -18.61 2.54 -0.11
C GLY A 49 -17.57 1.45 -0.30
N ALA A 50 -16.37 1.79 -0.79
CA ALA A 50 -15.32 0.80 -1.01
C ALA A 50 -14.86 0.11 0.28
N GLU A 51 -14.99 0.77 1.44
CA GLU A 51 -14.66 0.19 2.75
C GLU A 51 -15.55 -1.00 3.13
N ASP A 52 -16.70 -1.14 2.50
CA ASP A 52 -17.60 -2.28 2.66
C ASP A 52 -17.35 -3.38 1.63
N MET A 53 -16.53 -3.10 0.62
CA MET A 53 -16.23 -4.03 -0.49
C MET A 53 -14.91 -4.76 -0.31
N VAL A 54 -13.98 -4.18 0.43
CA VAL A 54 -12.64 -4.74 0.64
C VAL A 54 -12.50 -5.18 2.09
N PRO A 55 -12.17 -6.45 2.35
CA PRO A 55 -11.81 -6.88 3.70
C PRO A 55 -10.63 -6.05 4.23
N TRP A 56 -10.73 -5.57 5.46
CA TRP A 56 -9.65 -4.81 6.06
C TRP A 56 -9.50 -5.14 7.56
N GLU A 57 -8.31 -4.93 8.08
CA GLU A 57 -8.00 -5.05 9.50
C GLU A 57 -6.95 -4.03 9.92
N GLN A 58 -6.94 -3.70 11.21
CA GLN A 58 -5.82 -3.00 11.85
C GLN A 58 -4.80 -4.03 12.35
N GLY A 59 -3.53 -3.60 12.41
CA GLY A 59 -2.48 -4.45 12.97
C GLY A 59 -1.20 -3.67 13.19
N ASP A 60 -0.28 -4.29 13.90
CA ASP A 60 1.09 -3.82 14.06
C ASP A 60 1.89 -4.18 12.80
N ILE A 61 2.67 -3.23 12.28
CA ILE A 61 3.39 -3.43 11.02
C ILE A 61 4.36 -4.61 11.06
N VAL A 62 5.06 -4.80 12.16
CA VAL A 62 6.02 -5.90 12.31
C VAL A 62 5.30 -7.24 12.30
N ASP A 63 4.22 -7.35 13.06
CA ASP A 63 3.41 -8.56 13.15
C ASP A 63 2.73 -8.90 11.83
N VAL A 64 2.20 -7.89 11.13
CA VAL A 64 1.54 -8.07 9.83
C VAL A 64 2.55 -8.55 8.78
N ILE A 65 3.72 -7.94 8.71
CA ILE A 65 4.77 -8.38 7.77
C ILE A 65 5.20 -9.81 8.06
N ALA A 66 5.46 -10.15 9.32
CA ALA A 66 5.85 -11.49 9.71
C ALA A 66 4.78 -12.52 9.35
N LYS A 67 3.51 -12.22 9.64
CA LYS A 67 2.38 -13.07 9.28
C LYS A 67 2.31 -13.31 7.77
N LEU A 68 2.36 -12.26 6.97
CA LEU A 68 2.24 -12.35 5.52
C LEU A 68 3.41 -13.12 4.91
N ARG A 69 4.63 -12.89 5.38
CA ARG A 69 5.79 -13.66 4.92
C ARG A 69 5.66 -15.14 5.29
N GLY A 70 5.18 -15.44 6.50
CA GLY A 70 4.89 -16.80 6.93
C GLY A 70 3.84 -17.51 6.09
N ASP A 71 2.88 -16.75 5.56
CA ASP A 71 1.82 -17.24 4.67
C ASP A 71 2.27 -17.32 3.19
N GLY A 72 3.52 -17.03 2.90
CA GLY A 72 4.09 -17.13 1.55
C GLY A 72 3.91 -15.89 0.68
N TRP A 73 3.58 -14.74 1.27
CA TRP A 73 3.50 -13.48 0.56
C TRP A 73 4.90 -12.83 0.44
N ARG A 74 5.19 -12.30 -0.72
CA ARG A 74 6.35 -11.43 -0.92
C ARG A 74 5.96 -10.01 -0.54
N VAL A 75 6.55 -9.49 0.52
CA VAL A 75 6.21 -8.17 1.06
C VAL A 75 7.20 -7.14 0.53
N ILE A 76 6.71 -6.25 -0.32
CA ILE A 76 7.52 -5.21 -0.97
C ILE A 76 6.97 -3.82 -0.63
N GLY A 77 7.85 -2.83 -0.62
CA GLY A 77 7.48 -1.44 -0.37
C GLY A 77 7.45 -0.62 -1.65
N LEU A 78 6.48 0.29 -1.75
CA LEU A 78 6.42 1.28 -2.84
C LEU A 78 7.13 2.55 -2.37
N GLU A 79 8.32 2.78 -2.89
CA GLU A 79 9.18 3.92 -2.53
C GLU A 79 10.17 4.20 -3.64
N THR A 80 10.54 5.47 -3.81
CA THR A 80 11.63 5.83 -4.74
C THR A 80 12.98 5.80 -4.03
N GLY A 81 14.05 5.66 -4.80
CA GLY A 81 15.42 5.84 -4.30
C GLY A 81 16.30 4.63 -4.41
N GLU A 82 17.35 4.61 -3.61
CA GLU A 82 18.37 3.58 -3.65
C GLU A 82 17.79 2.19 -3.38
N GLY A 83 18.17 1.23 -4.21
CA GLY A 83 17.73 -0.16 -4.11
C GLY A 83 16.33 -0.43 -4.68
N ALA A 84 15.61 0.61 -5.13
CA ALA A 84 14.32 0.42 -5.76
C ALA A 84 14.48 -0.14 -7.18
N VAL A 85 13.62 -1.09 -7.53
CA VAL A 85 13.55 -1.63 -8.90
C VAL A 85 12.24 -1.18 -9.55
N ASP A 86 12.25 -1.11 -10.89
CA ASP A 86 11.04 -0.76 -11.63
C ASP A 86 9.91 -1.74 -11.31
N ILE A 87 8.76 -1.22 -10.90
CA ILE A 87 7.57 -2.02 -10.57
C ILE A 87 7.14 -2.91 -11.74
N ALA A 88 7.40 -2.49 -12.98
CA ALA A 88 7.09 -3.29 -14.17
C ALA A 88 7.91 -4.58 -14.26
N SER A 89 9.05 -4.66 -13.58
CA SER A 89 9.92 -5.84 -13.56
C SER A 89 9.51 -6.89 -12.53
N VAL A 90 8.54 -6.57 -11.67
CA VAL A 90 8.13 -7.46 -10.57
C VAL A 90 7.25 -8.60 -11.10
N ALA A 91 7.58 -9.83 -10.73
CA ALA A 91 6.72 -10.98 -10.98
C ALA A 91 5.41 -10.83 -10.18
N HIS A 92 4.29 -11.13 -10.83
CA HIS A 92 2.95 -10.91 -10.26
C HIS A 92 2.47 -12.09 -9.40
N ASP A 93 3.30 -12.53 -8.47
CA ASP A 93 2.97 -13.68 -7.63
C ASP A 93 2.90 -13.27 -6.16
N ARG A 94 1.75 -13.52 -5.54
CA ARG A 94 1.48 -13.32 -4.09
C ARG A 94 2.17 -12.11 -3.48
N ILE A 95 1.90 -10.93 -4.02
CA ILE A 95 2.50 -9.66 -3.57
C ILE A 95 1.66 -9.04 -2.45
N ALA A 96 2.33 -8.62 -1.39
CA ALA A 96 1.83 -7.69 -0.39
C ALA A 96 2.60 -6.36 -0.53
N LEU A 97 1.88 -5.29 -0.84
CA LEU A 97 2.45 -3.98 -1.14
C LEU A 97 2.31 -3.04 0.06
N VAL A 98 3.42 -2.55 0.58
CA VAL A 98 3.45 -1.54 1.65
C VAL A 98 3.45 -0.15 1.04
N LEU A 99 2.49 0.67 1.46
CA LEU A 99 2.40 2.11 1.18
C LEU A 99 2.85 2.86 2.43
N GLY A 100 3.77 3.79 2.28
CA GLY A 100 4.33 4.55 3.39
C GLY A 100 3.70 5.92 3.59
N ASN A 101 4.18 6.61 4.60
CA ASN A 101 3.76 7.96 4.97
C ASN A 101 3.95 8.96 3.81
N GLU A 102 3.03 9.92 3.70
CA GLU A 102 3.03 10.91 2.62
C GLU A 102 4.25 11.83 2.64
N VAL A 103 4.86 12.03 3.79
CA VAL A 103 6.03 12.90 3.97
C VAL A 103 7.31 12.10 4.13
N ASP A 104 7.31 11.15 5.04
CA ASP A 104 8.52 10.43 5.46
C ASP A 104 8.74 9.11 4.70
N GLY A 105 7.78 8.68 3.90
CA GLY A 105 7.84 7.41 3.20
C GLY A 105 7.81 6.20 4.14
N ILE A 106 8.51 5.15 3.79
CA ILE A 106 8.67 3.95 4.63
C ILE A 106 9.90 4.14 5.50
N ASP A 107 9.71 4.08 6.82
CA ASP A 107 10.80 4.23 7.78
C ASP A 107 11.85 3.11 7.66
N ALA A 108 13.07 3.38 8.10
CA ALA A 108 14.20 2.46 7.95
C ALA A 108 13.95 1.11 8.63
N ALA A 109 13.33 1.10 9.81
CA ALA A 109 13.04 -0.13 10.55
C ALA A 109 12.04 -1.01 9.78
N THR A 110 10.99 -0.43 9.23
CA THR A 110 10.01 -1.15 8.39
C THR A 110 10.65 -1.64 7.10
N ARG A 111 11.43 -0.77 6.44
CA ARG A 111 12.14 -1.10 5.19
C ARG A 111 13.04 -2.33 5.33
N ALA A 112 13.71 -2.45 6.47
CA ALA A 112 14.59 -3.59 6.77
C ALA A 112 13.85 -4.94 6.84
N LEU A 113 12.53 -4.93 7.06
CA LEU A 113 11.71 -6.13 7.13
C LEU A 113 11.16 -6.58 5.77
N LEU A 114 11.29 -5.75 4.75
CA LEU A 114 10.70 -5.99 3.43
C LEU A 114 11.59 -6.90 2.57
N ASP A 115 10.96 -7.61 1.64
CA ASP A 115 11.67 -8.44 0.66
C ASP A 115 12.26 -7.62 -0.49
N GLY A 116 11.85 -6.36 -0.64
CA GLY A 116 12.37 -5.45 -1.64
C GLY A 116 11.59 -4.15 -1.70
N ILE A 117 12.12 -3.23 -2.49
CA ILE A 117 11.51 -1.92 -2.76
C ILE A 117 11.29 -1.81 -4.25
N VAL A 118 10.11 -1.33 -4.62
CA VAL A 118 9.76 -1.07 -6.02
C VAL A 118 9.39 0.40 -6.19
N GLU A 119 9.64 0.92 -7.38
CA GLU A 119 9.27 2.29 -7.71
C GLU A 119 8.50 2.36 -9.01
N ILE A 120 7.68 3.39 -9.12
CA ILE A 120 7.09 3.83 -10.38
C ILE A 120 8.11 4.79 -10.99
N PRO A 121 8.72 4.47 -12.15
CA PRO A 121 9.70 5.35 -12.77
C PRO A 121 9.09 6.72 -13.07
N MET A 122 9.79 7.77 -12.67
CA MET A 122 9.37 9.16 -12.87
C MET A 122 10.48 9.98 -13.51
N HIS A 123 10.12 11.09 -14.13
CA HIS A 123 11.05 11.95 -14.85
C HIS A 123 11.45 13.17 -14.02
N LYS A 124 10.69 14.26 -14.15
CA LYS A 124 11.01 15.54 -13.50
C LYS A 124 10.59 15.62 -12.04
N LYS A 125 9.48 15.00 -11.69
CA LYS A 125 9.05 14.86 -10.29
C LYS A 125 9.53 13.53 -9.74
N ARG A 126 9.86 13.50 -8.45
CA ARG A 126 10.39 12.32 -7.76
C ARG A 126 9.39 11.70 -6.81
N SER A 127 8.19 12.28 -6.70
CA SER A 127 7.13 11.76 -5.84
C SER A 127 5.76 12.02 -6.44
N LEU A 128 4.83 11.14 -6.13
CA LEU A 128 3.40 11.27 -6.40
C LEU A 128 2.65 11.26 -5.07
N ASN A 129 1.46 11.83 -5.05
CA ASN A 129 0.53 11.60 -3.95
C ASN A 129 0.37 10.09 -3.74
N VAL A 130 0.37 9.65 -2.48
CA VAL A 130 0.34 8.21 -2.16
C VAL A 130 -0.90 7.51 -2.72
N SER A 131 -2.04 8.19 -2.76
CA SER A 131 -3.26 7.61 -3.34
C SER A 131 -3.15 7.41 -4.85
N VAL A 132 -2.48 8.32 -5.54
CA VAL A 132 -2.22 8.19 -6.98
C VAL A 132 -1.21 7.06 -7.23
N ALA A 133 -0.10 7.07 -6.51
CA ALA A 133 0.92 6.03 -6.61
C ALA A 133 0.33 4.65 -6.31
N SER A 134 -0.51 4.54 -5.28
CA SER A 134 -1.16 3.28 -4.92
C SER A 134 -2.05 2.74 -6.03
N GLY A 135 -2.81 3.60 -6.69
CA GLY A 135 -3.68 3.19 -7.81
C GLY A 135 -2.88 2.66 -8.98
N ILE A 136 -1.79 3.36 -9.35
CA ILE A 136 -0.89 2.91 -10.42
C ILE A 136 -0.26 1.56 -10.06
N ALA A 137 0.27 1.44 -8.84
CA ALA A 137 0.93 0.22 -8.39
C ALA A 137 -0.03 -0.98 -8.33
N MET A 138 -1.22 -0.78 -7.79
CA MET A 138 -2.24 -1.84 -7.74
C MET A 138 -2.61 -2.31 -9.15
N HIS A 139 -2.83 -1.37 -10.07
CA HIS A 139 -3.14 -1.70 -11.46
C HIS A 139 -2.03 -2.50 -12.11
N MET A 140 -0.77 -2.07 -11.95
CA MET A 140 0.37 -2.75 -12.57
C MET A 140 0.61 -4.14 -11.98
N LEU A 141 0.50 -4.28 -10.66
CA LEU A 141 0.78 -5.55 -9.98
C LEU A 141 -0.37 -6.57 -10.12
N GLN A 142 -1.59 -6.14 -10.43
CA GLN A 142 -2.72 -7.03 -10.70
C GLN A 142 -2.81 -7.49 -12.16
N ARG A 143 -2.06 -6.88 -13.04
CA ARG A 143 -2.01 -7.31 -14.45
C ARG A 143 -1.30 -8.65 -14.55
N LYS A 144 -1.99 -9.59 -15.10
CA LYS A 144 -1.45 -10.93 -15.38
C LYS A 144 -1.28 -11.12 -16.88
#